data_e3520ffc3dca5352c662151ec23dafb9
#
_entry.id   e3520ffc3dca5352c662151ec23dafb9
#
_cell.length_a   1.000
_cell.length_b   1.000
_cell.length_c   1.000
_cell.angle_alpha   90.00
_cell.angle_beta   90.00
_cell.angle_gamma   90.00
#
_symmetry.space_group_name_H-M   'P 1'
#
loop_
_entity.id
_entity.type
_entity.pdbx_description
1 polymer ?
#
loop_
_entity_poly.entity_id
_entity_poly.type
_entity_poly.pdbx_seq_one_letter_code
_entity_poly.pdbx_strand_id
1 'polypeptide(L)'
;AWVLMQSRVMPYDISIDITDIDGKPIHRRKNPLPESGYLKALGNGEFAVAGVHETVDGEAKDLTVHAGLKVAVLVDSWDRGEPNPKGHLVDVLGEPGANDTEMHSILAEYGLPYRFEPEVENAADSISDKITEKDLKGRKDFRDTLTFTIDPEDAKDFDDALSFRKLENGNYEVGVHIADVSYYVTPGSVVDKEAQARGTSVYLVDRTVPMLPEKLSNKLCSLRPNEEKLTFSAVFEITPLAGIVSSWFGRTVINSNYRFAYETAQQIIDNGEKSLEMDLRGGTDGIHAAVKDPVLEASPEAAARAEHEAAGRSEAMMGAGVYEGCVIPRELKEAILTLHKIASILRKRRFASGA
;
A
#
# COMPACT_ATOMS: atom_id res chain seq x y z
N ALA A 1 -3.62 -0.58 26.46
CA ALA A 1 -4.68 -1.38 25.82
C ALA A 1 -5.90 -0.49 25.62
N TRP A 2 -6.23 -0.23 24.39
CA TRP A 2 -7.43 0.51 23.99
C TRP A 2 -8.63 -0.36 24.31
N VAL A 3 -9.49 0.08 25.21
CA VAL A 3 -10.75 -0.61 25.46
C VAL A 3 -11.81 0.12 24.66
N LEU A 4 -12.13 -0.43 23.51
CA LEU A 4 -13.34 -0.09 22.80
C LEU A 4 -14.50 -0.69 23.53
N MET A 5 -15.41 0.13 23.91
CA MET A 5 -16.75 -0.33 24.27
C MET A 5 -17.45 -0.73 22.98
N GLN A 6 -17.50 -2.04 22.70
CA GLN A 6 -18.30 -2.58 21.62
C GLN A 6 -19.71 -1.99 21.67
N SER A 7 -20.15 -1.52 20.51
CA SER A 7 -21.51 -1.43 20.05
C SER A 7 -22.43 -0.36 20.58
N ARG A 8 -22.02 0.53 21.39
CA ARG A 8 -22.76 1.77 21.58
C ARG A 8 -21.74 2.88 21.84
N VAL A 9 -21.16 3.39 20.78
CA VAL A 9 -20.91 4.81 20.75
C VAL A 9 -22.30 5.39 21.02
N MET A 10 -22.57 5.72 22.26
CA MET A 10 -23.81 6.42 22.62
C MET A 10 -23.66 7.79 21.97
N PRO A 11 -24.43 8.11 20.95
CA PRO A 11 -24.25 9.37 20.24
C PRO A 11 -24.59 10.58 21.10
N TYR A 12 -25.03 10.41 22.30
CA TYR A 12 -25.69 11.46 23.06
C TYR A 12 -25.48 11.25 24.55
N ASP A 13 -24.44 11.53 25.04
CA ASP A 13 -24.03 11.95 26.35
C ASP A 13 -22.61 11.51 26.54
N ILE A 14 -21.73 12.48 26.61
CA ILE A 14 -20.53 12.31 27.39
C ILE A 14 -21.02 12.27 28.86
N SER A 15 -21.82 11.28 29.20
CA SER A 15 -22.10 10.89 30.58
C SER A 15 -21.08 9.82 31.02
N ILE A 16 -19.92 9.77 30.39
CA ILE A 16 -18.73 9.38 31.09
C ILE A 16 -18.58 10.49 32.12
N ASP A 17 -18.74 10.19 33.39
CA ASP A 17 -18.33 11.10 34.45
C ASP A 17 -16.82 11.29 34.33
N ILE A 18 -16.43 12.14 33.37
CA ILE A 18 -15.06 12.54 33.19
C ILE A 18 -14.77 13.41 34.41
N THR A 19 -13.85 12.91 35.20
CA THR A 19 -13.47 13.55 36.46
C THR A 19 -13.08 14.99 36.18
N ASP A 20 -13.68 15.91 36.93
CA ASP A 20 -13.35 17.32 36.89
C ASP A 20 -11.83 17.51 37.09
N ILE A 21 -11.22 18.32 36.22
CA ILE A 21 -9.81 18.69 36.27
C ILE A 21 -9.43 19.36 37.60
N ASP A 22 -10.41 19.96 38.29
CA ASP A 22 -10.21 20.63 39.58
C ASP A 22 -9.93 19.64 40.74
N GLY A 23 -9.61 18.37 40.40
CA GLY A 23 -8.91 17.48 41.31
C GLY A 23 -9.73 16.90 42.46
N LYS A 24 -11.06 16.89 42.33
CA LYS A 24 -11.87 16.11 43.28
C LYS A 24 -12.02 14.67 42.74
N PRO A 25 -11.14 13.74 43.12
CA PRO A 25 -11.34 12.36 42.79
C PRO A 25 -12.66 11.93 43.40
N ILE A 26 -13.61 11.50 42.57
CA ILE A 26 -14.87 10.95 43.03
C ILE A 26 -14.63 9.63 43.78
N HIS A 27 -13.47 8.99 43.54
CA HIS A 27 -13.02 7.84 44.31
C HIS A 27 -11.51 7.88 44.63
N ARG A 28 -11.12 7.44 45.80
CA ARG A 28 -9.74 7.24 46.21
C ARG A 28 -9.12 6.10 45.38
N ARG A 29 -8.28 6.46 44.40
CA ARG A 29 -7.43 5.52 43.69
C ARG A 29 -6.12 5.28 44.44
N LYS A 30 -5.59 4.06 44.31
CA LYS A 30 -4.23 3.76 44.76
C LYS A 30 -3.17 4.41 43.87
N ASN A 31 -3.48 4.66 42.58
CA ASN A 31 -2.62 5.34 41.62
C ASN A 31 -3.25 6.65 41.16
N PRO A 32 -2.47 7.74 41.01
CA PRO A 32 -2.98 8.98 40.48
C PRO A 32 -3.50 8.76 39.05
N LEU A 33 -4.56 9.49 38.69
CA LEU A 33 -5.05 9.53 37.31
C LEU A 33 -4.01 10.29 36.44
N PRO A 34 -3.91 9.96 35.13
CA PRO A 34 -3.06 10.77 34.24
C PRO A 34 -3.52 12.22 34.25
N GLU A 35 -2.55 13.15 34.14
CA GLU A 35 -2.80 14.61 34.21
C GLU A 35 -3.42 15.17 32.93
N SER A 36 -3.50 14.38 31.85
CA SER A 36 -3.99 14.81 30.54
C SER A 36 -5.20 14.03 30.07
N GLY A 37 -5.97 14.63 29.16
CA GLY A 37 -7.13 14.00 28.52
C GLY A 37 -8.45 14.19 29.27
N TYR A 38 -8.46 14.83 30.44
CA TYR A 38 -9.70 15.14 31.16
C TYR A 38 -10.39 16.37 30.58
N LEU A 39 -11.72 16.33 30.53
CA LEU A 39 -12.53 17.42 30.01
C LEU A 39 -12.90 18.40 31.11
N LYS A 40 -12.76 19.70 30.84
CA LYS A 40 -13.22 20.80 31.65
C LYS A 40 -14.33 21.54 30.91
N ALA A 41 -15.52 21.52 31.47
CA ALA A 41 -16.66 22.23 30.88
C ALA A 41 -16.42 23.73 30.79
N LEU A 42 -16.59 24.30 29.61
CA LEU A 42 -16.52 25.74 29.35
C LEU A 42 -17.90 26.37 29.29
N GLY A 43 -18.97 25.59 29.18
CA GLY A 43 -20.34 26.01 28.97
C GLY A 43 -20.79 25.79 27.51
N ASN A 44 -22.08 25.90 27.26
CA ASN A 44 -22.69 25.76 25.92
C ASN A 44 -22.33 24.46 25.15
N GLY A 45 -22.00 23.40 25.87
CA GLY A 45 -21.62 22.12 25.26
C GLY A 45 -20.16 22.07 24.79
N GLU A 46 -19.34 23.01 25.18
CA GLU A 46 -17.90 23.04 24.90
C GLU A 46 -17.09 22.57 26.10
N PHE A 47 -15.95 21.91 25.82
CA PHE A 47 -15.04 21.34 26.82
C PHE A 47 -13.60 21.58 26.40
N ALA A 48 -12.78 22.11 27.32
CA ALA A 48 -11.33 22.12 27.16
C ALA A 48 -10.74 20.75 27.55
N VAL A 49 -9.75 20.27 26.81
CA VAL A 49 -9.06 19.00 27.10
C VAL A 49 -7.76 19.28 27.82
N ALA A 50 -7.69 18.88 29.09
CA ALA A 50 -6.53 19.15 29.92
C ALA A 50 -5.25 18.51 29.37
N GLY A 51 -4.18 19.29 29.34
CA GLY A 51 -2.85 18.84 28.93
C GLY A 51 -2.71 18.48 27.44
N VAL A 52 -3.72 18.81 26.63
CA VAL A 52 -3.69 18.63 25.17
C VAL A 52 -3.82 19.99 24.52
N HIS A 53 -2.85 20.37 23.69
CA HIS A 53 -2.79 21.65 23.05
C HIS A 53 -2.79 21.51 21.53
N GLU A 54 -3.46 22.42 20.87
CA GLU A 54 -3.41 22.60 19.42
C GLU A 54 -2.70 23.92 19.09
N THR A 55 -2.08 23.98 17.91
CA THR A 55 -1.44 25.23 17.46
C THR A 55 -2.43 25.98 16.57
N VAL A 56 -2.91 27.11 17.06
CA VAL A 56 -3.80 28.00 16.31
C VAL A 56 -3.08 29.35 16.14
N ASP A 57 -2.89 29.78 14.89
CA ASP A 57 -2.18 31.04 14.54
C ASP A 57 -0.76 31.14 15.15
N GLY A 58 -0.06 29.99 15.33
CA GLY A 58 1.28 29.94 15.91
C GLY A 58 1.33 29.99 17.45
N GLU A 59 0.19 29.98 18.12
CA GLU A 59 0.06 29.92 19.58
C GLU A 59 -0.48 28.56 20.01
N ALA A 60 0.08 28.02 21.08
CA ALA A 60 -0.46 26.79 21.70
C ALA A 60 -1.72 27.15 22.52
N LYS A 61 -2.85 26.58 22.19
CA LYS A 61 -4.12 26.71 22.90
C LYS A 61 -4.60 25.33 23.37
N ASP A 62 -5.33 25.28 24.46
CA ASP A 62 -5.95 24.07 24.91
C ASP A 62 -6.89 23.54 23.82
N LEU A 63 -6.80 22.24 23.50
CA LEU A 63 -7.72 21.61 22.57
C LEU A 63 -9.14 21.75 23.10
N THR A 64 -10.03 22.27 22.31
CA THR A 64 -11.45 22.43 22.65
C THR A 64 -12.29 21.45 21.83
N VAL A 65 -13.16 20.72 22.51
CA VAL A 65 -14.12 19.81 21.89
C VAL A 65 -15.54 20.18 22.26
N HIS A 66 -16.50 19.83 21.42
CA HIS A 66 -17.91 20.10 21.69
C HIS A 66 -18.73 18.81 21.81
N ALA A 67 -19.89 18.91 22.48
CA ALA A 67 -20.82 17.80 22.58
C ALA A 67 -21.29 17.35 21.19
N GLY A 68 -21.39 16.04 20.98
CA GLY A 68 -21.80 15.43 19.71
C GLY A 68 -20.66 14.83 18.90
N LEU A 69 -19.41 15.21 19.17
CA LEU A 69 -18.26 14.58 18.49
C LEU A 69 -18.08 13.11 18.87
N LYS A 70 -17.64 12.30 17.94
CA LYS A 70 -17.08 10.98 18.23
C LYS A 70 -15.67 11.11 18.79
N VAL A 71 -15.42 10.38 19.86
CA VAL A 71 -14.15 10.41 20.59
C VAL A 71 -13.70 9.01 20.97
N ALA A 72 -12.39 8.81 21.08
CA ALA A 72 -11.80 7.65 21.70
C ALA A 72 -11.47 7.97 23.16
N VAL A 73 -11.89 7.12 24.08
CA VAL A 73 -11.64 7.29 25.52
C VAL A 73 -10.99 6.05 26.11
N LEU A 74 -10.07 6.25 27.03
CA LEU A 74 -9.54 5.17 27.84
C LEU A 74 -10.36 5.08 29.14
N VAL A 75 -10.96 3.91 29.38
CA VAL A 75 -11.67 3.66 30.62
C VAL A 75 -10.68 3.38 31.74
N ASP A 76 -10.67 4.26 32.72
CA ASP A 76 -9.79 4.16 33.89
C ASP A 76 -10.36 3.23 34.96
N SER A 77 -11.65 3.31 35.23
CA SER A 77 -12.34 2.45 36.20
C SER A 77 -13.81 2.33 35.88
N TRP A 78 -14.37 1.21 36.30
CA TRP A 78 -15.81 0.99 36.34
C TRP A 78 -16.13 0.25 37.63
N ASP A 79 -16.59 0.99 38.62
CA ASP A 79 -16.88 0.42 39.94
C ASP A 79 -18.24 -0.27 39.94
N ARG A 80 -18.31 -1.41 40.64
CA ARG A 80 -19.53 -2.21 40.69
C ARG A 80 -20.68 -1.40 41.35
N GLY A 81 -21.75 -1.19 40.58
CA GLY A 81 -22.92 -0.42 41.03
C GLY A 81 -22.94 1.03 40.51
N GLU A 82 -21.90 1.49 39.86
CA GLU A 82 -21.93 2.77 39.15
C GLU A 82 -22.54 2.61 37.75
N PRO A 83 -23.41 3.51 37.31
CA PRO A 83 -24.07 3.42 36.03
C PRO A 83 -23.11 3.65 34.87
N ASN A 84 -22.04 4.44 35.06
CA ASN A 84 -21.12 4.86 34.03
C ASN A 84 -19.65 4.59 34.39
N PRO A 85 -18.78 4.22 33.42
CA PRO A 85 -17.34 4.14 33.64
C PRO A 85 -16.73 5.53 33.79
N LYS A 86 -15.57 5.61 34.41
CA LYS A 86 -14.71 6.80 34.46
C LYS A 86 -13.53 6.63 33.51
N GLY A 87 -13.17 7.68 32.81
CA GLY A 87 -12.08 7.62 31.84
C GLY A 87 -11.62 8.99 31.41
N HIS A 88 -10.66 9.01 30.52
CA HIS A 88 -10.15 10.23 29.91
C HIS A 88 -10.09 10.13 28.38
N LEU A 89 -10.12 11.29 27.75
CA LEU A 89 -10.06 11.42 26.28
C LEU A 89 -8.67 11.02 25.79
N VAL A 90 -8.63 10.21 24.75
CA VAL A 90 -7.39 9.80 24.08
C VAL A 90 -7.29 10.46 22.70
N ASP A 91 -8.42 10.50 21.98
CA ASP A 91 -8.44 11.11 20.63
C ASP A 91 -9.83 11.64 20.29
N VAL A 92 -9.86 12.63 19.39
CA VAL A 92 -11.08 13.18 18.80
C VAL A 92 -11.21 12.66 17.38
N LEU A 93 -12.21 11.83 17.13
CA LEU A 93 -12.39 11.16 15.85
C LEU A 93 -13.11 12.03 14.81
N GLY A 94 -13.98 12.93 15.26
CA GLY A 94 -14.66 13.91 14.42
C GLY A 94 -16.19 13.85 14.50
N GLU A 95 -16.85 14.49 13.54
CA GLU A 95 -18.32 14.54 13.46
C GLU A 95 -18.91 13.18 13.07
N PRO A 96 -19.97 12.71 13.77
CA PRO A 96 -20.67 11.50 13.42
C PRO A 96 -21.22 11.53 12.00
N GLY A 97 -21.08 10.44 11.26
CA GLY A 97 -21.56 10.32 9.88
C GLY A 97 -20.61 10.86 8.82
N ALA A 98 -19.54 11.54 9.19
CA ALA A 98 -18.46 11.85 8.26
C ALA A 98 -17.65 10.58 7.95
N ASN A 99 -17.34 10.32 6.67
CA ASN A 99 -16.65 9.10 6.26
C ASN A 99 -15.34 8.88 7.04
N ASP A 100 -14.51 9.90 7.16
CA ASP A 100 -13.25 9.83 7.91
C ASP A 100 -13.46 9.48 9.38
N THR A 101 -14.46 10.07 10.02
CA THR A 101 -14.80 9.78 11.40
C THR A 101 -15.25 8.34 11.60
N GLU A 102 -16.08 7.82 10.69
CA GLU A 102 -16.55 6.43 10.77
C GLU A 102 -15.40 5.46 10.56
N MET A 103 -14.52 5.72 9.59
CA MET A 103 -13.34 4.88 9.35
C MET A 103 -12.36 4.92 10.51
N HIS A 104 -12.06 6.10 11.07
CA HIS A 104 -11.23 6.22 12.28
C HIS A 104 -11.87 5.51 13.48
N SER A 105 -13.20 5.53 13.60
CA SER A 105 -13.92 4.82 14.66
C SER A 105 -13.71 3.31 14.55
N ILE A 106 -13.78 2.76 13.32
CA ILE A 106 -13.51 1.35 13.07
C ILE A 106 -12.05 1.01 13.42
N LEU A 107 -11.10 1.81 12.96
CA LEU A 107 -9.68 1.60 13.28
C LEU A 107 -9.43 1.63 14.79
N ALA A 108 -9.99 2.62 15.48
CA ALA A 108 -9.91 2.72 16.93
C ALA A 108 -10.58 1.51 17.59
N GLU A 109 -11.73 1.01 17.09
CA GLU A 109 -12.44 -0.18 17.59
C GLU A 109 -11.59 -1.44 17.55
N TYR A 110 -10.80 -1.62 16.51
CA TYR A 110 -9.93 -2.77 16.37
C TYR A 110 -8.50 -2.55 16.89
N GLY A 111 -8.25 -1.40 17.53
CA GLY A 111 -6.93 -1.06 18.05
C GLY A 111 -5.87 -0.85 16.97
N LEU A 112 -6.30 -0.47 15.77
CA LEU A 112 -5.42 -0.26 14.63
C LEU A 112 -4.92 1.20 14.62
N PRO A 113 -3.59 1.42 14.61
CA PRO A 113 -3.03 2.75 14.56
C PRO A 113 -3.21 3.35 13.16
N TYR A 114 -3.89 4.47 13.04
CA TYR A 114 -4.15 5.15 11.77
C TYR A 114 -3.24 6.34 11.48
N ARG A 115 -2.37 6.69 12.42
CA ARG A 115 -1.33 7.71 12.28
C ARG A 115 0.02 7.15 12.69
N PHE A 116 1.08 7.71 12.14
CA PHE A 116 2.42 7.49 12.65
C PHE A 116 2.77 8.60 13.64
N GLU A 117 3.56 8.26 14.64
CA GLU A 117 4.12 9.28 15.53
C GLU A 117 5.08 10.18 14.74
N PRO A 118 5.17 11.49 15.08
CA PRO A 118 6.05 12.45 14.37
C PRO A 118 7.52 11.99 14.29
N GLU A 119 8.00 11.26 15.28
CA GLU A 119 9.37 10.69 15.28
C GLU A 119 9.56 9.66 14.15
N VAL A 120 8.54 8.84 13.89
CA VAL A 120 8.56 7.82 12.83
C VAL A 120 8.49 8.47 11.45
N GLU A 121 7.60 9.45 11.27
CA GLU A 121 7.47 10.23 10.03
C GLU A 121 8.79 10.96 9.71
N ASN A 122 9.35 11.69 10.67
CA ASN A 122 10.61 12.41 10.51
C ASN A 122 11.78 11.47 10.19
N ALA A 123 11.81 10.28 10.82
CA ALA A 123 12.83 9.27 10.54
C ALA A 123 12.72 8.78 9.09
N ALA A 124 11.49 8.50 8.61
CA ALA A 124 11.27 8.08 7.23
C ALA A 124 11.61 9.21 6.24
N ASP A 125 11.21 10.44 6.51
CA ASP A 125 11.47 11.61 5.66
C ASP A 125 12.97 11.92 5.54
N SER A 126 13.77 11.59 6.54
CA SER A 126 15.22 11.77 6.52
C SER A 126 15.94 10.82 5.55
N ILE A 127 15.28 9.74 5.09
CA ILE A 127 15.86 8.77 4.17
C ILE A 127 15.96 9.40 2.77
N SER A 128 17.17 9.33 2.19
CA SER A 128 17.43 9.89 0.86
C SER A 128 16.66 9.16 -0.25
N ASP A 129 16.09 9.93 -1.17
CA ASP A 129 15.43 9.41 -2.38
C ASP A 129 16.44 9.03 -3.48
N LYS A 130 17.70 9.43 -3.32
CA LYS A 130 18.73 9.25 -4.35
C LYS A 130 19.48 7.96 -4.13
N ILE A 131 19.50 7.13 -5.17
CA ILE A 131 20.37 5.97 -5.26
C ILE A 131 21.75 6.46 -5.74
N THR A 132 22.80 6.09 -5.03
CA THR A 132 24.18 6.48 -5.32
C THR A 132 25.02 5.27 -5.73
N GLU A 133 26.19 5.50 -6.33
CA GLU A 133 27.15 4.43 -6.67
C GLU A 133 27.51 3.51 -5.47
N LYS A 134 27.45 4.06 -4.25
CA LYS A 134 27.66 3.28 -3.04
C LYS A 134 26.54 2.26 -2.83
N ASP A 135 25.32 2.63 -3.15
CA ASP A 135 24.13 1.81 -2.96
C ASP A 135 24.06 0.70 -4.03
N LEU A 136 24.66 0.94 -5.18
CA LEU A 136 24.76 -0.02 -6.29
C LEU A 136 25.85 -1.06 -6.06
N LYS A 137 26.81 -0.80 -5.19
CA LYS A 137 27.94 -1.69 -4.97
C LYS A 137 27.51 -3.07 -4.50
N GLY A 138 27.85 -4.11 -5.27
CA GLY A 138 27.52 -5.50 -4.96
C GLY A 138 26.09 -5.92 -5.37
N ARG A 139 25.35 -5.05 -6.06
CA ARG A 139 24.07 -5.37 -6.68
C ARG A 139 24.25 -5.81 -8.13
N LYS A 140 23.45 -6.78 -8.56
CA LYS A 140 23.37 -7.14 -9.98
C LYS A 140 22.45 -6.16 -10.69
N ASP A 141 22.88 -5.66 -11.85
CA ASP A 141 22.15 -4.66 -12.63
C ASP A 141 21.13 -5.31 -13.55
N PHE A 142 19.86 -4.93 -13.39
CA PHE A 142 18.72 -5.33 -14.20
C PHE A 142 18.00 -4.13 -14.83
N ARG A 143 18.59 -2.93 -14.80
CA ARG A 143 17.94 -1.71 -15.31
C ARG A 143 17.62 -1.77 -16.80
N ASP A 144 18.43 -2.49 -17.57
CA ASP A 144 18.24 -2.69 -19.01
C ASP A 144 17.45 -3.97 -19.34
N THR A 145 16.95 -4.69 -18.34
CA THR A 145 16.14 -5.89 -18.55
C THR A 145 14.66 -5.54 -18.49
N LEU A 146 13.90 -6.02 -19.48
CA LEU A 146 12.44 -5.80 -19.54
C LEU A 146 11.80 -6.23 -18.21
N THR A 147 11.26 -5.25 -17.49
CA THR A 147 10.72 -5.41 -16.14
C THR A 147 9.38 -4.70 -16.04
N PHE A 148 8.42 -5.30 -15.34
CA PHE A 148 7.09 -4.73 -15.14
C PHE A 148 6.44 -5.25 -13.87
N THR A 149 5.45 -4.52 -13.37
CA THR A 149 4.59 -4.91 -12.24
C THR A 149 3.19 -5.28 -12.72
N ILE A 150 2.46 -6.09 -11.94
CA ILE A 150 1.05 -6.46 -12.17
C ILE A 150 0.31 -6.40 -10.84
N ASP A 151 -0.51 -5.37 -10.66
CA ASP A 151 -1.09 -4.99 -9.38
C ASP A 151 -2.58 -4.62 -9.53
N PRO A 152 -3.34 -4.43 -8.43
CA PRO A 152 -4.65 -3.80 -8.48
C PRO A 152 -4.60 -2.42 -9.14
N GLU A 153 -5.67 -2.00 -9.81
CA GLU A 153 -5.71 -0.72 -10.53
C GLU A 153 -5.42 0.49 -9.63
N ASP A 154 -5.88 0.45 -8.39
CA ASP A 154 -5.73 1.52 -7.39
C ASP A 154 -4.48 1.39 -6.50
N ALA A 155 -3.65 0.36 -6.69
CA ALA A 155 -2.42 0.16 -5.92
C ALA A 155 -1.43 1.32 -6.12
N LYS A 156 -0.72 1.67 -5.04
CA LYS A 156 0.35 2.67 -5.01
C LYS A 156 1.67 2.08 -4.51
N ASP A 157 1.60 0.96 -3.84
CA ASP A 157 2.65 0.18 -3.22
C ASP A 157 2.96 -1.06 -4.08
N PHE A 158 3.83 -0.89 -5.07
CA PHE A 158 4.24 -2.00 -5.95
C PHE A 158 5.41 -2.73 -5.30
N ASP A 159 5.10 -3.80 -4.57
CA ASP A 159 6.08 -4.54 -3.77
C ASP A 159 6.92 -5.50 -4.60
N ASP A 160 6.38 -6.00 -5.71
CA ASP A 160 7.05 -6.96 -6.58
C ASP A 160 6.99 -6.59 -8.06
N ALA A 161 8.03 -7.01 -8.79
CA ALA A 161 8.13 -6.85 -10.23
C ALA A 161 8.67 -8.13 -10.87
N LEU A 162 8.29 -8.35 -12.11
CA LEU A 162 8.77 -9.46 -12.93
C LEU A 162 9.70 -8.94 -14.03
N SER A 163 10.86 -9.59 -14.23
CA SER A 163 11.67 -9.37 -15.39
C SER A 163 11.68 -10.60 -16.30
N PHE A 164 11.85 -10.35 -17.60
CA PHE A 164 11.82 -11.39 -18.61
C PHE A 164 12.85 -11.14 -19.70
N ARG A 165 13.64 -12.16 -20.04
CA ARG A 165 14.57 -12.15 -21.16
C ARG A 165 14.66 -13.53 -21.81
N LYS A 166 14.63 -13.58 -23.15
CA LYS A 166 14.94 -14.79 -23.92
C LYS A 166 16.45 -14.97 -23.99
N LEU A 167 16.93 -16.16 -23.71
CA LEU A 167 18.34 -16.53 -23.79
C LEU A 167 18.67 -17.18 -25.15
N GLU A 168 19.95 -17.09 -25.58
CA GLU A 168 20.41 -17.65 -26.85
C GLU A 168 20.22 -19.19 -26.95
N ASN A 169 20.23 -19.89 -25.82
CA ASN A 169 20.00 -21.33 -25.74
C ASN A 169 18.53 -21.74 -25.82
N GLY A 170 17.61 -20.79 -26.03
CA GLY A 170 16.16 -21.01 -26.11
C GLY A 170 15.44 -21.07 -24.77
N ASN A 171 16.16 -20.97 -23.65
CA ASN A 171 15.58 -20.82 -22.32
C ASN A 171 15.17 -19.37 -22.06
N TYR A 172 14.55 -19.15 -20.90
CA TYR A 172 14.14 -17.84 -20.42
C TYR A 172 14.87 -17.51 -19.13
N GLU A 173 15.38 -16.27 -18.99
CA GLU A 173 15.73 -15.70 -17.71
C GLU A 173 14.48 -14.99 -17.16
N VAL A 174 14.03 -15.41 -15.99
CA VAL A 174 12.87 -14.84 -15.29
C VAL A 174 13.34 -14.36 -13.94
N GLY A 175 13.17 -13.06 -13.70
CA GLY A 175 13.44 -12.45 -12.39
C GLY A 175 12.15 -12.15 -11.64
N VAL A 176 12.15 -12.40 -10.34
CA VAL A 176 11.15 -11.91 -9.39
C VAL A 176 11.89 -10.95 -8.46
N HIS A 177 11.52 -9.70 -8.50
CA HIS A 177 12.19 -8.61 -7.80
C HIS A 177 11.27 -8.09 -6.72
N ILE A 178 11.70 -8.16 -5.47
CA ILE A 178 10.98 -7.61 -4.31
C ILE A 178 11.70 -6.36 -3.84
N ALA A 179 10.97 -5.32 -3.47
CA ALA A 179 11.56 -4.11 -2.91
C ALA A 179 12.51 -4.42 -1.75
N ASP A 180 13.75 -3.89 -1.79
CA ASP A 180 14.75 -4.12 -0.73
C ASP A 180 14.45 -3.24 0.49
N VAL A 181 13.30 -3.48 1.13
CA VAL A 181 12.82 -2.72 2.31
C VAL A 181 13.86 -2.75 3.41
N SER A 182 14.55 -3.88 3.59
CA SER A 182 15.59 -4.05 4.62
C SER A 182 16.83 -3.18 4.41
N TYR A 183 16.99 -2.60 3.22
CA TYR A 183 18.03 -1.60 2.95
C TYR A 183 17.70 -0.26 3.62
N TYR A 184 16.43 0.15 3.61
CA TYR A 184 15.94 1.41 4.16
C TYR A 184 15.56 1.30 5.63
N VAL A 185 14.90 0.22 6.01
CA VAL A 185 14.45 -0.04 7.37
C VAL A 185 15.44 -0.97 8.07
N THR A 186 16.35 -0.37 8.81
CA THR A 186 17.40 -1.14 9.53
C THR A 186 16.87 -1.68 10.86
N PRO A 187 17.27 -2.90 11.27
CA PRO A 187 16.82 -3.49 12.53
C PRO A 187 17.07 -2.59 13.74
N GLY A 188 16.05 -2.43 14.59
CA GLY A 188 16.08 -1.61 15.80
C GLY A 188 15.90 -0.12 15.57
N SER A 189 15.74 0.35 14.32
CA SER A 189 15.38 1.74 14.03
C SER A 189 13.98 2.07 14.55
N VAL A 190 13.66 3.38 14.63
CA VAL A 190 12.33 3.85 15.04
C VAL A 190 11.27 3.29 14.09
N VAL A 191 11.53 3.33 12.78
CA VAL A 191 10.62 2.80 11.75
C VAL A 191 10.47 1.27 11.88
N ASP A 192 11.55 0.52 12.16
CA ASP A 192 11.48 -0.93 12.36
C ASP A 192 10.63 -1.31 13.56
N LYS A 193 10.78 -0.59 14.68
CA LYS A 193 9.96 -0.82 15.89
C LYS A 193 8.48 -0.57 15.63
N GLU A 194 8.16 0.50 14.92
CA GLU A 194 6.79 0.82 14.54
C GLU A 194 6.23 -0.26 13.59
N ALA A 195 7.00 -0.67 12.59
CA ALA A 195 6.60 -1.74 11.67
C ALA A 195 6.34 -3.06 12.40
N GLN A 196 7.16 -3.41 13.40
CA GLN A 196 6.94 -4.60 14.25
C GLN A 196 5.66 -4.47 15.07
N ALA A 197 5.36 -3.29 15.60
CA ALA A 197 4.15 -3.04 16.36
C ALA A 197 2.89 -3.16 15.50
N ARG A 198 2.92 -2.64 14.25
CA ARG A 198 1.81 -2.75 13.29
C ARG A 198 1.64 -4.16 12.73
N GLY A 199 2.74 -4.83 12.41
CA GLY A 199 2.79 -6.20 11.92
C GLY A 199 2.38 -6.38 10.45
N THR A 200 1.49 -5.54 9.92
CA THR A 200 1.00 -5.60 8.53
C THR A 200 0.39 -4.26 8.10
N SER A 201 0.22 -4.07 6.80
CA SER A 201 -0.69 -3.05 6.28
C SER A 201 -2.13 -3.56 6.34
N VAL A 202 -3.08 -2.67 6.61
CA VAL A 202 -4.52 -3.00 6.66
C VAL A 202 -5.24 -2.26 5.55
N TYR A 203 -5.88 -3.01 4.67
CA TYR A 203 -6.62 -2.46 3.53
C TYR A 203 -8.09 -2.35 3.88
N LEU A 204 -8.60 -1.12 3.92
CA LEU A 204 -10.02 -0.82 4.10
C LEU A 204 -10.66 -0.57 2.73
N VAL A 205 -11.97 -0.35 2.71
CA VAL A 205 -12.71 -0.17 1.46
C VAL A 205 -12.24 1.04 0.66
N ASP A 206 -11.85 2.12 1.35
CA ASP A 206 -11.52 3.42 0.72
C ASP A 206 -10.09 3.90 1.01
N ARG A 207 -9.36 3.19 1.88
CA ARG A 207 -8.00 3.59 2.26
C ARG A 207 -7.16 2.43 2.78
N THR A 208 -5.86 2.63 2.80
CA THR A 208 -4.91 1.71 3.42
C THR A 208 -4.32 2.34 4.68
N VAL A 209 -4.24 1.56 5.75
CA VAL A 209 -3.43 1.87 6.93
C VAL A 209 -2.10 1.16 6.76
N PRO A 210 -1.03 1.84 6.32
CA PRO A 210 0.18 1.18 5.92
C PRO A 210 1.02 0.74 7.12
N MET A 211 1.77 -0.37 6.96
CA MET A 211 2.74 -0.83 7.95
C MET A 211 3.94 0.10 8.07
N LEU A 212 4.32 0.74 6.96
CA LEU A 212 5.43 1.70 6.87
C LEU A 212 4.91 3.08 6.44
N PRO A 213 5.57 4.19 6.84
CA PRO A 213 5.24 5.53 6.36
C PRO A 213 5.19 5.59 4.82
N GLU A 214 4.31 6.44 4.28
CA GLU A 214 4.08 6.55 2.82
C GLU A 214 5.34 6.89 2.02
N LYS A 215 6.30 7.59 2.62
CA LYS A 215 7.62 7.83 2.03
C LYS A 215 8.33 6.53 1.66
N LEU A 216 8.15 5.49 2.45
CA LEU A 216 8.71 4.17 2.20
C LEU A 216 7.76 3.34 1.33
N SER A 217 6.53 3.10 1.77
CA SER A 217 5.60 2.19 1.10
C SER A 217 5.25 2.65 -0.33
N ASN A 218 4.91 3.92 -0.51
CA ASN A 218 4.41 4.42 -1.80
C ASN A 218 5.49 5.05 -2.68
N LYS A 219 6.73 5.27 -2.17
CA LYS A 219 7.82 5.93 -2.92
C LYS A 219 9.06 5.07 -2.99
N LEU A 220 9.86 4.99 -1.91
CA LEU A 220 11.19 4.36 -1.95
C LEU A 220 11.12 2.87 -2.25
N CYS A 221 10.18 2.16 -1.62
CA CYS A 221 9.99 0.73 -1.80
C CYS A 221 8.99 0.36 -2.90
N SER A 222 8.20 1.30 -3.40
CA SER A 222 7.29 1.04 -4.52
C SER A 222 8.06 0.96 -5.85
N LEU A 223 7.95 -0.16 -6.58
CA LEU A 223 8.65 -0.45 -7.82
C LEU A 223 8.01 0.26 -9.02
N ARG A 224 7.89 1.58 -8.92
CA ARG A 224 7.21 2.44 -9.89
C ARG A 224 7.90 2.42 -11.25
N PRO A 225 7.13 2.52 -12.35
CA PRO A 225 7.69 2.52 -13.70
C PRO A 225 8.58 3.75 -13.93
N ASN A 226 9.66 3.53 -14.71
CA ASN A 226 10.66 4.52 -15.09
C ASN A 226 11.43 5.13 -13.90
N GLU A 227 11.50 4.42 -12.80
CA GLU A 227 12.29 4.79 -11.62
C GLU A 227 13.28 3.67 -11.27
N GLU A 228 14.54 4.04 -10.97
CA GLU A 228 15.50 3.08 -10.44
C GLU A 228 15.12 2.66 -9.03
N LYS A 229 15.10 1.36 -8.75
CA LYS A 229 14.73 0.81 -7.44
C LYS A 229 15.71 -0.25 -6.98
N LEU A 230 15.99 -0.22 -5.68
CA LEU A 230 16.77 -1.25 -5.02
C LEU A 230 15.87 -2.44 -4.68
N THR A 231 16.29 -3.62 -5.10
CA THR A 231 15.50 -4.84 -4.92
C THR A 231 16.36 -5.99 -4.39
N PHE A 232 15.70 -6.98 -3.81
CA PHE A 232 16.23 -8.31 -3.56
C PHE A 232 15.51 -9.28 -4.49
N SER A 233 16.24 -10.07 -5.26
CA SER A 233 15.67 -10.79 -6.38
C SER A 233 15.98 -12.27 -6.38
N ALA A 234 15.01 -13.04 -6.87
CA ALA A 234 15.17 -14.41 -7.27
C ALA A 234 15.17 -14.47 -8.81
N VAL A 235 16.27 -14.92 -9.40
CA VAL A 235 16.44 -15.01 -10.85
C VAL A 235 16.62 -16.46 -11.24
N PHE A 236 15.84 -16.89 -12.22
CA PHE A 236 15.79 -18.29 -12.67
C PHE A 236 16.10 -18.39 -14.16
N GLU A 237 16.91 -19.37 -14.54
CA GLU A 237 16.90 -19.85 -15.90
C GLU A 237 15.87 -20.98 -16.01
N ILE A 238 14.88 -20.81 -16.90
CA ILE A 238 13.74 -21.69 -17.03
C ILE A 238 13.58 -22.14 -18.49
N THR A 239 13.40 -23.44 -18.70
CA THR A 239 13.09 -23.98 -20.03
C THR A 239 11.67 -23.62 -20.47
N PRO A 240 11.34 -23.66 -21.80
CA PRO A 240 9.97 -23.47 -22.29
C PRO A 240 8.92 -24.43 -21.69
N LEU A 241 9.38 -25.56 -21.13
CA LEU A 241 8.53 -26.54 -20.43
C LEU A 241 8.55 -26.32 -18.90
N ALA A 242 8.91 -25.15 -18.44
CA ALA A 242 8.96 -24.79 -17.02
C ALA A 242 9.88 -25.70 -16.16
N GLY A 243 11.00 -26.19 -16.74
CA GLY A 243 12.08 -26.82 -15.99
C GLY A 243 13.05 -25.75 -15.50
N ILE A 244 13.33 -25.72 -14.21
CA ILE A 244 14.33 -24.80 -13.63
C ILE A 244 15.72 -25.38 -13.89
N VAL A 245 16.55 -24.66 -14.63
CA VAL A 245 17.94 -25.03 -14.97
C VAL A 245 18.89 -24.53 -13.91
N SER A 246 18.74 -23.25 -13.53
CA SER A 246 19.55 -22.61 -12.49
C SER A 246 18.72 -21.55 -11.74
N SER A 247 19.19 -21.18 -10.56
CA SER A 247 18.61 -20.10 -9.76
C SER A 247 19.71 -19.28 -9.08
N TRP A 248 19.45 -18.00 -8.94
CA TRP A 248 20.29 -17.06 -8.23
C TRP A 248 19.45 -16.14 -7.35
N PHE A 249 19.93 -15.84 -6.15
CA PHE A 249 19.27 -14.94 -5.20
C PHE A 249 20.26 -13.87 -4.73
N GLY A 250 19.79 -12.64 -4.70
CA GLY A 250 20.67 -11.57 -4.22
C GLY A 250 20.10 -10.17 -4.47
N ARG A 251 20.89 -9.18 -4.06
CA ARG A 251 20.53 -7.79 -4.23
C ARG A 251 20.70 -7.35 -5.67
N THR A 252 19.73 -6.59 -6.16
CA THR A 252 19.69 -6.06 -7.52
C THR A 252 19.30 -4.58 -7.51
N VAL A 253 19.47 -3.96 -8.66
CA VAL A 253 18.85 -2.69 -9.04
C VAL A 253 18.07 -2.92 -10.31
N ILE A 254 16.84 -2.42 -10.35
CA ILE A 254 15.93 -2.50 -11.50
C ILE A 254 15.47 -1.12 -11.94
N ASN A 255 14.96 -1.03 -13.17
CA ASN A 255 14.14 0.07 -13.64
C ASN A 255 12.91 -0.55 -14.31
N SER A 256 11.75 -0.49 -13.64
CA SER A 256 10.52 -1.05 -14.17
C SER A 256 10.09 -0.27 -15.42
N ASN A 257 9.81 -0.96 -16.52
CA ASN A 257 9.40 -0.33 -17.77
C ASN A 257 7.90 -0.06 -17.83
N TYR A 258 7.11 -0.88 -17.08
CA TYR A 258 5.66 -0.86 -17.23
C TYR A 258 4.94 -1.29 -15.95
N ARG A 259 3.74 -0.77 -15.76
CA ARG A 259 2.79 -1.22 -14.75
C ARG A 259 1.54 -1.73 -15.42
N PHE A 260 1.11 -2.93 -15.07
CA PHE A 260 -0.17 -3.49 -15.49
C PHE A 260 -1.16 -3.52 -14.32
N ALA A 261 -2.42 -3.21 -14.62
CA ALA A 261 -3.52 -3.65 -13.76
C ALA A 261 -3.80 -5.13 -14.00
N TYR A 262 -4.32 -5.85 -12.99
CA TYR A 262 -4.70 -7.27 -13.13
C TYR A 262 -5.63 -7.49 -14.32
N GLU A 263 -6.60 -6.61 -14.53
CA GLU A 263 -7.59 -6.68 -15.61
C GLU A 263 -6.91 -6.57 -16.99
N THR A 264 -5.96 -5.65 -17.13
CA THR A 264 -5.22 -5.46 -18.39
C THR A 264 -4.34 -6.66 -18.70
N ALA A 265 -3.63 -7.19 -17.70
CA ALA A 265 -2.83 -8.40 -17.86
C ALA A 265 -3.71 -9.60 -18.22
N GLN A 266 -4.88 -9.74 -17.60
CA GLN A 266 -5.84 -10.80 -17.91
C GLN A 266 -6.39 -10.69 -19.33
N GLN A 267 -6.70 -9.49 -19.81
CA GLN A 267 -7.13 -9.27 -21.20
C GLN A 267 -6.07 -9.72 -22.21
N ILE A 268 -4.79 -9.46 -21.94
CA ILE A 268 -3.69 -9.92 -22.79
C ILE A 268 -3.65 -11.44 -22.82
N ILE A 269 -3.81 -12.10 -21.68
CA ILE A 269 -3.81 -13.56 -21.57
C ILE A 269 -5.00 -14.15 -22.35
N ASP A 270 -6.21 -13.69 -22.11
CA ASP A 270 -7.44 -14.18 -22.74
C ASP A 270 -7.41 -14.02 -24.26
N ASN A 271 -6.91 -12.91 -24.76
CA ASN A 271 -6.77 -12.65 -26.20
C ASN A 271 -5.67 -13.51 -26.81
N GLY A 272 -4.56 -13.72 -26.10
CA GLY A 272 -3.46 -14.58 -26.55
C GLY A 272 -3.86 -16.06 -26.60
N GLU A 273 -4.64 -16.55 -25.63
CA GLU A 273 -5.14 -17.93 -25.63
C GLU A 273 -6.14 -18.17 -26.75
N LYS A 274 -7.02 -17.24 -27.05
CA LYS A 274 -7.97 -17.35 -28.17
C LYS A 274 -7.29 -17.45 -29.52
N SER A 275 -6.22 -16.67 -29.74
CA SER A 275 -5.44 -16.76 -30.98
C SER A 275 -4.70 -18.10 -31.12
N LEU A 276 -4.15 -18.63 -30.01
CA LEU A 276 -3.53 -19.96 -29.99
C LEU A 276 -4.51 -21.09 -30.22
N GLU A 277 -5.74 -21.04 -29.67
CA GLU A 277 -6.78 -22.03 -29.93
C GLU A 277 -7.26 -22.03 -31.39
N MET A 278 -7.31 -20.85 -32.03
CA MET A 278 -7.63 -20.75 -33.46
C MET A 278 -6.52 -21.38 -34.33
N ASP A 279 -5.25 -21.16 -34.00
CA ASP A 279 -4.11 -21.78 -34.71
C ASP A 279 -4.06 -23.29 -34.55
N LEU A 280 -4.50 -23.85 -33.43
CA LEU A 280 -4.56 -25.28 -33.18
C LEU A 280 -5.77 -25.97 -33.82
N ARG A 281 -6.85 -25.27 -34.09
CA ARG A 281 -8.06 -25.78 -34.75
C ARG A 281 -8.03 -25.65 -36.26
N GLY A 282 -7.20 -24.77 -36.79
CA GLY A 282 -6.94 -24.60 -38.23
C GLY A 282 -5.95 -25.63 -38.72
N GLY A 283 -6.44 -26.83 -39.09
CA GLY A 283 -5.63 -27.82 -39.81
C GLY A 283 -5.09 -27.25 -41.11
N THR A 284 -3.81 -27.42 -41.33
CA THR A 284 -3.04 -27.56 -42.59
C THR A 284 -3.63 -27.04 -43.91
N ASP A 285 -4.17 -25.81 -43.97
CA ASP A 285 -4.29 -25.10 -45.24
C ASP A 285 -4.10 -23.61 -45.00
N GLY A 286 -3.01 -23.10 -45.57
CA GLY A 286 -2.57 -21.76 -45.40
C GLY A 286 -3.64 -20.73 -45.75
N ILE A 287 -3.97 -19.91 -44.80
CA ILE A 287 -4.49 -18.59 -45.05
C ILE A 287 -3.84 -17.65 -44.03
N HIS A 288 -2.96 -16.80 -44.56
CA HIS A 288 -2.63 -15.52 -43.93
C HIS A 288 -3.88 -14.65 -43.86
N ALA A 289 -4.79 -14.93 -42.94
CA ALA A 289 -5.78 -13.95 -42.50
C ALA A 289 -5.14 -13.25 -41.30
N ALA A 290 -4.53 -12.12 -41.57
CA ALA A 290 -4.20 -11.16 -40.54
C ALA A 290 -5.50 -10.84 -39.80
N VAL A 291 -5.66 -11.41 -38.60
CA VAL A 291 -6.64 -10.91 -37.65
C VAL A 291 -6.15 -9.50 -37.32
N LYS A 292 -6.84 -8.53 -37.88
CA LYS A 292 -6.62 -7.12 -37.53
C LYS A 292 -6.92 -6.99 -36.06
N ASP A 293 -5.85 -6.88 -35.29
CA ASP A 293 -5.92 -6.51 -33.89
C ASP A 293 -6.47 -5.07 -33.85
N PRO A 294 -7.66 -4.79 -33.31
CA PRO A 294 -8.24 -3.45 -33.35
C PRO A 294 -7.38 -2.41 -32.59
N VAL A 295 -6.36 -2.86 -31.86
CA VAL A 295 -5.42 -2.03 -31.12
C VAL A 295 -4.16 -1.68 -31.96
N LEU A 296 -3.96 -2.30 -33.13
CA LEU A 296 -2.74 -2.14 -33.94
C LEU A 296 -2.86 -1.12 -35.09
N GLU A 297 -4.02 -0.50 -35.33
CA GLU A 297 -4.19 0.54 -36.36
C GLU A 297 -4.41 1.94 -35.75
N ALA A 298 -3.60 2.35 -34.79
CA ALA A 298 -3.44 3.78 -34.56
C ALA A 298 -2.53 4.32 -35.65
N SER A 299 -3.03 5.29 -36.43
CA SER A 299 -2.20 5.97 -37.44
C SER A 299 -0.99 6.61 -36.76
N PRO A 300 0.14 6.80 -37.50
CA PRO A 300 1.30 7.50 -36.95
C PRO A 300 0.99 8.87 -36.34
N GLU A 301 -0.08 9.51 -36.78
CA GLU A 301 -0.57 10.78 -36.24
C GLU A 301 -1.31 10.61 -34.90
N ALA A 302 -2.00 9.47 -34.67
CA ALA A 302 -2.64 9.16 -33.40
C ALA A 302 -1.58 8.77 -32.35
N ALA A 303 -0.51 8.07 -32.73
CA ALA A 303 0.61 7.77 -31.86
C ALA A 303 1.39 9.04 -31.44
N ALA A 304 1.66 9.93 -32.38
CA ALA A 304 2.31 11.22 -32.12
C ALA A 304 1.44 12.16 -31.26
N ARG A 305 0.11 12.10 -31.41
CA ARG A 305 -0.82 12.84 -30.57
C ARG A 305 -0.88 12.31 -29.13
N ALA A 306 -0.84 10.99 -28.96
CA ALA A 306 -0.77 10.34 -27.65
C ALA A 306 0.54 10.67 -26.92
N GLU A 307 1.67 10.70 -27.63
CA GLU A 307 2.96 11.12 -27.05
C GLU A 307 2.96 12.61 -26.64
N HIS A 308 2.33 13.48 -27.42
CA HIS A 308 2.26 14.92 -27.11
C HIS A 308 1.27 15.22 -25.97
N GLU A 309 0.17 14.48 -25.85
CA GLU A 309 -0.77 14.57 -24.71
C GLU A 309 -0.19 13.95 -23.45
N ALA A 310 0.61 12.89 -23.54
CA ALA A 310 1.31 12.29 -22.41
C ALA A 310 2.38 13.22 -21.83
N ALA A 311 3.09 13.97 -22.66
CA ALA A 311 4.10 14.95 -22.24
C ALA A 311 3.50 16.18 -21.52
N GLY A 312 2.24 16.53 -21.79
CA GLY A 312 1.54 17.68 -21.16
C GLY A 312 0.78 17.37 -19.87
N ARG A 313 0.68 16.09 -19.47
CA ARG A 313 -0.09 15.66 -18.29
C ARG A 313 0.77 15.19 -17.11
N SER A 314 2.03 15.59 -17.04
CA SER A 314 3.04 14.96 -16.19
C SER A 314 2.98 15.24 -14.67
N GLU A 315 2.04 16.01 -14.12
CA GLU A 315 2.04 16.28 -12.67
C GLU A 315 0.71 16.07 -11.91
N ALA A 316 -0.43 15.96 -12.61
CA ALA A 316 -1.73 15.91 -11.93
C ALA A 316 -2.46 14.56 -12.00
N MET A 317 -1.94 13.55 -12.69
CA MET A 317 -2.60 12.24 -12.90
C MET A 317 -1.69 11.03 -12.65
N MET A 318 -0.83 11.07 -11.67
CA MET A 318 -0.05 9.88 -11.25
C MET A 318 -0.85 8.90 -10.38
N GLY A 319 -2.16 9.00 -10.34
CA GLY A 319 -3.05 8.20 -9.48
C GLY A 319 -4.06 7.30 -10.17
N ALA A 320 -4.26 7.39 -11.47
CA ALA A 320 -5.24 6.55 -12.16
C ALA A 320 -4.77 6.27 -13.59
N GLY A 321 -3.96 5.24 -13.75
CA GLY A 321 -3.46 4.83 -15.06
C GLY A 321 -4.41 3.89 -15.77
N VAL A 322 -5.56 4.34 -16.21
CA VAL A 322 -6.30 3.66 -17.28
C VAL A 322 -5.60 3.98 -18.58
N TYR A 323 -4.87 3.01 -19.11
CA TYR A 323 -4.25 3.10 -20.44
C TYR A 323 -5.29 2.77 -21.52
N GLU A 324 -6.44 3.44 -21.54
CA GLU A 324 -7.32 3.44 -22.70
C GLU A 324 -6.61 4.15 -23.85
N GLY A 325 -6.13 3.37 -24.82
CA GLY A 325 -5.50 3.86 -26.05
C GLY A 325 -3.97 3.74 -26.15
N CYS A 326 -3.27 3.27 -25.13
CA CYS A 326 -1.84 2.97 -25.24
C CYS A 326 -1.57 1.63 -25.92
N VAL A 327 -0.78 1.65 -27.00
CA VAL A 327 -0.32 0.43 -27.65
C VAL A 327 0.71 -0.26 -26.77
N ILE A 328 0.33 -1.39 -26.18
CA ILE A 328 1.26 -2.19 -25.36
C ILE A 328 2.32 -2.82 -26.28
N PRO A 329 3.62 -2.60 -26.02
CA PRO A 329 4.69 -3.16 -26.82
C PRO A 329 4.59 -4.68 -26.96
N ARG A 330 4.90 -5.19 -28.16
CA ARG A 330 4.82 -6.62 -28.46
C ARG A 330 5.64 -7.46 -27.49
N GLU A 331 6.82 -6.98 -27.11
CA GLU A 331 7.72 -7.68 -26.19
C GLU A 331 7.08 -7.90 -24.80
N LEU A 332 6.33 -6.92 -24.30
CA LEU A 332 5.60 -7.04 -23.04
C LEU A 332 4.46 -8.05 -23.14
N LYS A 333 3.69 -8.05 -24.24
CA LYS A 333 2.64 -9.06 -24.50
C LYS A 333 3.24 -10.47 -24.53
N GLU A 334 4.34 -10.66 -25.26
CA GLU A 334 5.04 -11.95 -25.34
C GLU A 334 5.58 -12.40 -23.97
N ALA A 335 6.11 -11.48 -23.16
CA ALA A 335 6.57 -11.75 -21.81
C ALA A 335 5.43 -12.26 -20.93
N ILE A 336 4.31 -11.53 -20.88
CA ILE A 336 3.13 -11.91 -20.08
C ILE A 336 2.62 -13.30 -20.50
N LEU A 337 2.41 -13.56 -21.78
CA LEU A 337 1.92 -14.84 -22.29
C LEU A 337 2.88 -15.99 -21.97
N THR A 338 4.19 -15.75 -22.10
CA THR A 338 5.21 -16.76 -21.80
C THR A 338 5.24 -17.06 -20.29
N LEU A 339 5.23 -16.02 -19.46
CA LEU A 339 5.20 -16.18 -18.00
C LEU A 339 3.92 -16.87 -17.52
N HIS A 340 2.76 -16.52 -18.09
CA HIS A 340 1.49 -17.19 -17.81
C HIS A 340 1.55 -18.69 -18.13
N LYS A 341 2.09 -19.05 -19.30
CA LYS A 341 2.28 -20.45 -19.69
C LYS A 341 3.18 -21.20 -18.71
N ILE A 342 4.32 -20.64 -18.36
CA ILE A 342 5.26 -21.21 -17.38
C ILE A 342 4.57 -21.39 -16.01
N ALA A 343 3.91 -20.34 -15.51
CA ALA A 343 3.20 -20.38 -14.24
C ALA A 343 2.09 -21.42 -14.23
N SER A 344 1.34 -21.57 -15.32
CA SER A 344 0.29 -22.59 -15.48
C SER A 344 0.85 -24.01 -15.41
N ILE A 345 2.01 -24.27 -16.03
CA ILE A 345 2.69 -25.56 -15.96
C ILE A 345 3.17 -25.84 -14.53
N LEU A 346 3.81 -24.87 -13.89
CA LEU A 346 4.30 -25.01 -12.51
C LEU A 346 3.14 -25.25 -11.53
N ARG A 347 2.04 -24.52 -11.69
CA ARG A 347 0.82 -24.71 -10.88
C ARG A 347 0.24 -26.10 -11.04
N LYS A 348 0.10 -26.59 -12.28
CA LYS A 348 -0.38 -27.97 -12.55
C LYS A 348 0.51 -29.03 -11.89
N ARG A 349 1.84 -28.86 -11.96
CA ARG A 349 2.79 -29.80 -11.31
C ARG A 349 2.64 -29.76 -9.79
N ARG A 350 2.52 -28.58 -9.20
CA ARG A 350 2.34 -28.40 -7.76
C ARG A 350 1.08 -29.12 -7.28
N PHE A 351 -0.06 -28.94 -7.94
CA PHE A 351 -1.29 -29.67 -7.59
C PHE A 351 -1.18 -31.19 -7.79
N ALA A 352 -0.49 -31.64 -8.84
CA ALA A 352 -0.27 -33.07 -9.08
C ALA A 352 0.63 -33.72 -8.01
N SER A 353 1.50 -32.94 -7.35
CA SER A 353 2.34 -33.41 -6.22
C SER A 353 1.65 -33.34 -4.85
N GLY A 354 0.37 -32.95 -4.80
CA GLY A 354 -0.42 -32.94 -3.55
C GLY A 354 -0.26 -31.69 -2.69
N ALA A 355 0.20 -30.58 -3.26
CA ALA A 355 0.37 -29.30 -2.55
C ALA A 355 -0.72 -28.29 -2.95
#